data_3ec5453e05348650d689fa9fb3c69445
#
_entry.id   3ec5453e05348650d689fa9fb3c69445
#
_cell.length_a   1.000
_cell.length_b   1.000
_cell.length_c   1.000
_cell.angle_alpha   90.00
_cell.angle_beta   90.00
_cell.angle_gamma   90.00
#
_symmetry.space_group_name_H-M   'P 1'
#
loop_
_entity.id
_entity.type
_entity.pdbx_description
1 polymer ?
#
loop_
_entity_poly.entity_id
_entity_poly.type
_entity_poly.pdbx_seq_one_letter_code
_entity_poly.pdbx_strand_id
1 'polypeptide(L)'
;MSKTEMPSIRFYGFDNDWEQRKLEDYLTVSAEKNSDNLYTKDDVLSVSGDFGVVNQIEFQGRSFAGASVSNYGVVHTGDVVYTKSPLKANPYGIIKTNKGKPGIVSVLYGVYHTRGNANADFIQMYFEQDARLNNYLRPLVNKGAKNTLLISDTDALEGEVCLAPTFDEQKAIGQFFDSLDHLITLHQRKFEKLTNVKKSMLEKMFPRNGSCYPEIRFKGFTDPWEQRKFSEITFLSGEKNRENLPLKSYSITNESGFVPQDEKFENGGTMREADKRMYYIVSPNSFAYNPARINVGSIGYQNAGKNVIVSSLYEIFKTSDDVDDRLLWHWF
;
A
#
# COMPACT_ATOMS: atom_id res chain seq x y z
N MET A 1 8.95 -36.49 -17.69
CA MET A 1 9.51 -35.30 -18.37
C MET A 1 9.25 -34.13 -17.44
N SER A 2 10.31 -33.51 -16.92
CA SER A 2 10.16 -32.30 -16.10
C SER A 2 9.49 -31.20 -16.95
N LYS A 3 8.42 -30.59 -16.46
CA LYS A 3 7.85 -29.41 -17.10
C LYS A 3 8.87 -28.28 -16.98
N THR A 4 9.28 -27.75 -18.11
CA THR A 4 10.08 -26.52 -18.16
C THR A 4 9.14 -25.37 -18.47
N GLU A 5 9.33 -24.24 -17.79
CA GLU A 5 8.56 -23.01 -18.02
C GLU A 5 9.54 -21.86 -18.25
N MET A 6 9.23 -21.01 -19.24
CA MET A 6 9.99 -19.77 -19.44
C MET A 6 9.15 -18.60 -18.93
N PRO A 7 9.69 -17.74 -18.05
CA PRO A 7 9.01 -16.51 -17.66
C PRO A 7 8.90 -15.58 -18.88
N SER A 8 7.79 -14.84 -18.97
CA SER A 8 7.53 -13.88 -20.06
C SER A 8 8.46 -12.66 -20.05
N ILE A 9 9.05 -12.35 -18.90
CA ILE A 9 10.05 -11.27 -18.71
C ILE A 9 11.25 -11.89 -18.00
N ARG A 10 12.44 -11.58 -18.49
CA ARG A 10 13.68 -12.12 -17.98
C ARG A 10 14.82 -11.12 -18.08
N PHE A 11 15.79 -11.19 -17.18
CA PHE A 11 17.02 -10.40 -17.29
C PHE A 11 17.86 -10.91 -18.46
N TYR A 12 18.52 -9.99 -19.14
CA TYR A 12 19.44 -10.31 -20.23
C TYR A 12 20.58 -11.21 -19.74
N GLY A 13 20.92 -12.23 -20.53
CA GLY A 13 22.02 -13.16 -20.24
C GLY A 13 21.61 -14.44 -19.52
N PHE A 14 20.31 -14.64 -19.25
CA PHE A 14 19.80 -15.89 -18.69
C PHE A 14 18.85 -16.56 -19.70
N ASP A 15 19.29 -17.66 -20.33
CA ASP A 15 18.56 -18.29 -21.44
C ASP A 15 18.09 -19.72 -21.12
N ASN A 16 18.54 -20.32 -19.99
CA ASN A 16 18.17 -21.67 -19.61
C ASN A 16 16.73 -21.75 -19.11
N ASP A 17 15.95 -22.74 -19.52
CA ASP A 17 14.63 -23.00 -19.00
C ASP A 17 14.61 -23.14 -17.49
N TRP A 18 13.55 -22.65 -16.85
CA TRP A 18 13.32 -22.89 -15.43
C TRP A 18 12.95 -24.35 -15.21
N GLU A 19 13.44 -24.94 -14.11
CA GLU A 19 13.31 -26.33 -13.81
C GLU A 19 12.27 -26.61 -12.73
N GLN A 20 11.40 -27.59 -12.99
CA GLN A 20 10.46 -28.09 -11.98
C GLN A 20 11.16 -29.13 -11.13
N ARG A 21 11.32 -28.85 -9.84
CA ARG A 21 11.91 -29.71 -8.82
C ARG A 21 11.13 -29.63 -7.52
N LYS A 22 11.37 -30.55 -6.60
CA LYS A 22 10.84 -30.41 -5.25
C LYS A 22 11.53 -29.28 -4.49
N LEU A 23 10.81 -28.63 -3.57
CA LEU A 23 11.40 -27.58 -2.75
C LEU A 23 12.52 -28.09 -1.84
N GLU A 24 12.49 -29.39 -1.47
CA GLU A 24 13.54 -30.05 -0.71
C GLU A 24 14.91 -30.09 -1.45
N ASP A 25 14.94 -29.93 -2.77
CA ASP A 25 16.19 -29.80 -3.55
C ASP A 25 16.89 -28.46 -3.31
N TYR A 26 16.17 -27.47 -2.80
CA TYR A 26 16.62 -26.10 -2.57
C TYR A 26 16.73 -25.72 -1.10
N LEU A 27 15.90 -26.32 -0.25
CA LEU A 27 15.84 -26.03 1.18
C LEU A 27 16.07 -27.31 2.01
N THR A 28 16.53 -27.14 3.23
CA THR A 28 16.65 -28.21 4.22
C THR A 28 16.07 -27.76 5.57
N VAL A 29 15.42 -28.67 6.26
CA VAL A 29 14.84 -28.37 7.60
C VAL A 29 15.95 -28.07 8.60
N SER A 30 15.81 -26.95 9.33
CA SER A 30 16.65 -26.67 10.50
C SER A 30 16.19 -27.50 11.70
N ALA A 31 17.11 -28.25 12.29
CA ALA A 31 16.88 -28.98 13.53
C ALA A 31 17.30 -28.16 14.78
N GLU A 32 17.85 -26.97 14.58
CA GLU A 32 18.42 -26.16 15.67
C GLU A 32 17.33 -25.64 16.61
N LYS A 33 17.55 -25.86 17.91
CA LYS A 33 16.67 -25.42 18.98
C LYS A 33 17.43 -24.54 19.98
N ASN A 34 16.73 -23.65 20.62
CA ASN A 34 17.27 -22.79 21.67
C ASN A 34 17.53 -23.56 22.99
N SER A 35 18.07 -24.78 22.91
CA SER A 35 18.27 -25.69 24.05
C SER A 35 19.17 -25.08 25.12
N ASP A 36 20.15 -24.30 24.70
CA ASP A 36 21.13 -23.66 25.59
C ASP A 36 20.64 -22.33 26.13
N ASN A 37 19.40 -21.92 25.80
CA ASN A 37 18.79 -20.64 26.17
C ASN A 37 19.66 -19.42 25.83
N LEU A 38 20.31 -19.44 24.67
CA LEU A 38 21.10 -18.31 24.15
C LEU A 38 20.18 -17.12 23.78
N TYR A 39 18.94 -17.40 23.39
CA TYR A 39 17.92 -16.42 23.08
C TYR A 39 16.87 -16.38 24.16
N THR A 40 16.33 -15.21 24.40
CA THR A 40 15.32 -14.92 25.42
C THR A 40 13.95 -14.65 24.79
N LYS A 41 12.96 -14.28 25.61
CA LYS A 41 11.65 -13.84 25.11
C LYS A 41 11.72 -12.55 24.28
N ASP A 42 12.79 -11.78 24.44
CA ASP A 42 12.99 -10.53 23.73
C ASP A 42 13.48 -10.76 22.28
N ASP A 43 13.98 -11.98 22.01
CA ASP A 43 14.49 -12.38 20.71
C ASP A 43 13.45 -13.18 19.88
N VAL A 44 12.20 -13.25 20.35
CA VAL A 44 11.14 -13.97 19.64
C VAL A 44 10.73 -13.23 18.38
N LEU A 45 10.73 -13.98 17.28
CA LEU A 45 10.33 -13.51 15.97
C LEU A 45 8.90 -13.95 15.62
N SER A 46 8.24 -13.16 14.80
CA SER A 46 6.95 -13.47 14.16
C SER A 46 7.06 -13.25 12.67
N VAL A 47 6.20 -13.94 11.90
CA VAL A 47 6.12 -13.77 10.45
C VAL A 47 4.86 -12.98 10.11
N SER A 48 5.05 -11.82 9.48
CA SER A 48 4.01 -10.93 8.97
C SER A 48 3.92 -11.05 7.46
N GLY A 49 2.72 -10.99 6.90
CA GLY A 49 2.51 -10.92 5.45
C GLY A 49 3.19 -9.69 4.84
N ASP A 50 3.01 -8.54 5.49
CA ASP A 50 3.45 -7.24 4.96
C ASP A 50 4.89 -6.87 5.36
N PHE A 51 5.35 -7.32 6.53
CA PHE A 51 6.63 -6.90 7.11
C PHE A 51 7.70 -8.02 7.14
N GLY A 52 7.37 -9.22 6.64
CA GLY A 52 8.29 -10.35 6.66
C GLY A 52 8.53 -10.90 8.07
N VAL A 53 9.76 -11.35 8.34
CA VAL A 53 10.17 -11.85 9.66
C VAL A 53 10.58 -10.66 10.54
N VAL A 54 9.88 -10.45 11.65
CA VAL A 54 10.01 -9.27 12.52
C VAL A 54 10.14 -9.68 13.99
N ASN A 55 10.82 -8.87 14.80
CA ASN A 55 10.83 -9.08 16.25
C ASN A 55 9.42 -8.84 16.80
N GLN A 56 8.94 -9.75 17.66
CA GLN A 56 7.57 -9.75 18.14
C GLN A 56 7.27 -8.55 19.04
N ILE A 57 8.22 -8.14 19.89
CA ILE A 57 8.05 -7.00 20.80
C ILE A 57 8.06 -5.69 20.01
N GLU A 58 8.99 -5.53 19.07
CA GLU A 58 9.07 -4.31 18.25
C GLU A 58 7.82 -4.15 17.39
N PHE A 59 7.24 -5.24 16.89
CA PHE A 59 6.08 -5.22 16.01
C PHE A 59 4.73 -5.15 16.75
N GLN A 60 4.60 -5.85 17.89
CA GLN A 60 3.33 -6.01 18.60
C GLN A 60 3.33 -5.39 20.01
N GLY A 61 4.43 -4.78 20.43
CA GLY A 61 4.59 -4.14 21.73
C GLY A 61 4.79 -5.12 22.91
N ARG A 62 4.71 -6.43 22.68
CA ARG A 62 4.91 -7.47 23.69
C ARG A 62 5.30 -8.81 23.07
N SER A 63 5.94 -9.67 23.85
CA SER A 63 6.15 -11.07 23.50
C SER A 63 4.93 -11.94 23.93
N PHE A 64 4.55 -12.89 23.08
CA PHE A 64 3.55 -13.91 23.37
C PHE A 64 4.18 -15.26 23.74
N ALA A 65 5.49 -15.30 23.95
CA ALA A 65 6.21 -16.50 24.33
C ALA A 65 5.74 -17.03 25.68
N GLY A 66 5.65 -18.34 25.79
CA GLY A 66 5.36 -19.05 27.02
C GLY A 66 6.44 -18.87 28.11
N ALA A 67 6.32 -19.60 29.22
CA ALA A 67 7.29 -19.52 30.30
C ALA A 67 8.72 -19.91 29.87
N SER A 68 8.84 -20.92 29.00
CA SER A 68 10.11 -21.40 28.47
C SER A 68 10.14 -21.23 26.95
N VAL A 69 11.30 -20.87 26.41
CA VAL A 69 11.58 -20.74 24.97
C VAL A 69 12.66 -21.74 24.50
N SER A 70 13.05 -22.70 25.34
CA SER A 70 14.11 -23.68 25.03
C SER A 70 13.79 -24.60 23.83
N ASN A 71 12.50 -24.85 23.58
CA ASN A 71 12.06 -25.68 22.44
C ASN A 71 11.80 -24.88 21.15
N TYR A 72 12.01 -23.55 21.19
CA TYR A 72 11.82 -22.71 20.01
C TYR A 72 12.92 -23.01 18.98
N GLY A 73 12.56 -22.92 17.69
CA GLY A 73 13.51 -23.03 16.59
C GLY A 73 14.39 -21.80 16.49
N VAL A 74 15.69 -21.98 16.30
CA VAL A 74 16.62 -20.87 16.03
C VAL A 74 16.50 -20.48 14.55
N VAL A 75 16.46 -19.18 14.31
CA VAL A 75 16.37 -18.58 12.98
C VAL A 75 17.55 -17.65 12.77
N HIS A 76 18.39 -17.95 11.79
CA HIS A 76 19.49 -17.08 11.40
C HIS A 76 19.07 -16.09 10.31
N THR A 77 19.88 -15.07 10.09
CA THR A 77 19.69 -14.17 8.94
C THR A 77 19.88 -14.99 7.66
N GLY A 78 18.93 -14.89 6.72
CA GLY A 78 18.90 -15.65 5.48
C GLY A 78 18.12 -16.96 5.55
N ASP A 79 17.63 -17.38 6.71
CA ASP A 79 16.76 -18.55 6.82
C ASP A 79 15.36 -18.26 6.27
N VAL A 80 14.78 -19.28 5.66
CA VAL A 80 13.39 -19.26 5.19
C VAL A 80 12.48 -19.77 6.31
N VAL A 81 11.42 -19.02 6.62
CA VAL A 81 10.49 -19.34 7.70
C VAL A 81 9.09 -19.52 7.15
N TYR A 82 8.48 -20.65 7.42
CA TYR A 82 7.08 -20.95 7.11
C TYR A 82 6.23 -20.85 8.36
N THR A 83 5.17 -20.01 8.35
CA THR A 83 4.18 -19.99 9.46
C THR A 83 3.05 -20.97 9.20
N LYS A 84 2.83 -21.90 10.15
CA LYS A 84 1.74 -22.88 10.16
C LYS A 84 0.46 -22.30 10.76
N SER A 85 0.18 -21.03 10.46
CA SER A 85 -1.01 -20.32 10.94
C SER A 85 -1.78 -19.74 9.76
N PRO A 86 -3.12 -19.96 9.71
CA PRO A 86 -3.93 -19.45 8.61
C PRO A 86 -4.06 -17.94 8.68
N LEU A 87 -3.92 -17.30 7.52
CA LEU A 87 -4.19 -15.88 7.30
C LEU A 87 -5.37 -15.70 6.35
N LYS A 88 -5.98 -14.51 6.33
CA LYS A 88 -7.17 -14.25 5.50
C LYS A 88 -6.94 -14.54 4.01
N ALA A 89 -5.84 -14.07 3.43
CA ALA A 89 -5.48 -14.30 2.03
C ALA A 89 -4.76 -15.65 1.82
N ASN A 90 -4.07 -16.14 2.84
CA ASN A 90 -3.22 -17.34 2.81
C ASN A 90 -3.67 -18.35 3.88
N PRO A 91 -4.75 -19.10 3.63
CA PRO A 91 -5.34 -20.02 4.60
C PRO A 91 -4.47 -21.24 4.93
N TYR A 92 -3.34 -21.41 4.26
CA TYR A 92 -2.37 -22.48 4.48
C TYR A 92 -1.04 -21.98 5.06
N GLY A 93 -0.97 -20.68 5.47
CA GLY A 93 0.25 -20.05 6.00
C GLY A 93 1.04 -19.28 4.94
N ILE A 94 2.15 -18.69 5.35
CA ILE A 94 3.05 -17.90 4.48
C ILE A 94 4.51 -18.29 4.67
N ILE A 95 5.31 -18.06 3.64
CA ILE A 95 6.76 -18.33 3.59
C ILE A 95 7.48 -16.98 3.44
N LYS A 96 8.41 -16.69 4.34
CA LYS A 96 9.22 -15.45 4.34
C LYS A 96 10.66 -15.75 4.69
N THR A 97 11.57 -14.89 4.29
CA THR A 97 13.00 -14.96 4.63
C THR A 97 13.32 -14.01 5.78
N ASN A 98 14.12 -14.46 6.73
CA ASN A 98 14.62 -13.59 7.79
C ASN A 98 15.72 -12.66 7.25
N LYS A 99 15.38 -11.41 6.99
CA LYS A 99 16.31 -10.36 6.56
C LYS A 99 16.88 -9.55 7.74
N GLY A 100 16.36 -9.82 8.94
CA GLY A 100 16.74 -9.15 10.17
C GLY A 100 17.80 -9.89 10.97
N LYS A 101 17.87 -9.53 12.27
CA LYS A 101 18.75 -10.20 13.23
C LYS A 101 18.32 -11.64 13.47
N PRO A 102 19.25 -12.54 13.86
CA PRO A 102 18.89 -13.85 14.35
C PRO A 102 17.96 -13.78 15.58
N GLY A 103 17.15 -14.82 15.75
CA GLY A 103 16.24 -14.94 16.88
C GLY A 103 15.61 -16.32 16.94
N ILE A 104 14.48 -16.43 17.59
CA ILE A 104 13.78 -17.70 17.79
C ILE A 104 12.30 -17.62 17.39
N VAL A 105 11.75 -18.73 16.91
CA VAL A 105 10.33 -18.87 16.58
C VAL A 105 9.69 -20.03 17.30
N SER A 106 8.41 -19.92 17.61
CA SER A 106 7.67 -21.01 18.27
C SER A 106 7.52 -22.24 17.38
N VAL A 107 7.04 -23.33 17.94
CA VAL A 107 6.79 -24.60 17.22
C VAL A 107 5.74 -24.51 16.11
N LEU A 108 5.04 -23.37 16.00
CA LEU A 108 4.10 -23.09 14.92
C LEU A 108 4.78 -22.63 13.62
N TYR A 109 6.11 -22.58 13.62
CA TYR A 109 6.90 -22.22 12.45
C TYR A 109 7.83 -23.35 12.05
N GLY A 110 8.00 -23.53 10.74
CA GLY A 110 9.08 -24.30 10.16
C GLY A 110 10.25 -23.38 9.82
N VAL A 111 11.48 -23.80 10.08
CA VAL A 111 12.70 -23.07 9.76
C VAL A 111 13.52 -23.87 8.77
N TYR A 112 13.96 -23.23 7.71
CA TYR A 112 14.69 -23.88 6.63
C TYR A 112 15.94 -23.10 6.25
N HIS A 113 17.04 -23.83 6.06
CA HIS A 113 18.28 -23.32 5.49
C HIS A 113 18.27 -23.48 3.98
N THR A 114 18.77 -22.52 3.25
CA THR A 114 18.98 -22.67 1.80
C THR A 114 20.16 -23.59 1.51
N ARG A 115 20.03 -24.43 0.47
CA ARG A 115 21.16 -25.15 -0.10
C ARG A 115 21.96 -24.21 -1.00
N GLY A 116 23.18 -24.61 -1.38
CA GLY A 116 24.09 -23.81 -2.21
C GLY A 116 23.57 -23.41 -3.60
N ASN A 117 22.48 -24.02 -4.04
CA ASN A 117 21.79 -23.73 -5.30
C ASN A 117 20.55 -22.86 -5.16
N ALA A 118 20.26 -22.32 -3.97
CA ALA A 118 19.06 -21.55 -3.69
C ALA A 118 19.38 -20.19 -3.05
N ASN A 119 18.73 -19.15 -3.55
CA ASN A 119 18.75 -17.82 -2.98
C ASN A 119 17.46 -17.59 -2.14
N ALA A 120 17.61 -17.26 -0.87
CA ALA A 120 16.49 -17.12 0.07
C ALA A 120 15.51 -15.99 -0.32
N ASP A 121 16.02 -14.86 -0.81
CA ASP A 121 15.20 -13.74 -1.24
C ASP A 121 14.37 -14.09 -2.47
N PHE A 122 14.97 -14.85 -3.40
CA PHE A 122 14.24 -15.37 -4.55
C PHE A 122 13.12 -16.34 -4.12
N ILE A 123 13.39 -17.25 -3.17
CA ILE A 123 12.38 -18.18 -2.64
C ILE A 123 11.22 -17.38 -2.01
N GLN A 124 11.50 -16.35 -1.23
CA GLN A 124 10.46 -15.48 -0.71
C GLN A 124 9.66 -14.84 -1.85
N MET A 125 10.31 -14.22 -2.82
CA MET A 125 9.63 -13.56 -3.96
C MET A 125 8.81 -14.54 -4.80
N TYR A 126 9.28 -15.77 -4.97
CA TYR A 126 8.51 -16.81 -5.64
C TYR A 126 7.16 -17.07 -4.96
N PHE A 127 7.13 -17.04 -3.63
CA PHE A 127 5.93 -17.28 -2.81
C PHE A 127 5.16 -16.02 -2.40
N GLU A 128 5.58 -14.80 -2.80
CA GLU A 128 4.82 -13.57 -2.54
C GLU A 128 3.46 -13.52 -3.27
N GLN A 129 3.32 -14.28 -4.34
CA GLN A 129 2.05 -14.36 -5.05
C GLN A 129 1.09 -15.33 -4.34
N ASP A 130 0.04 -14.79 -3.70
CA ASP A 130 -0.95 -15.56 -2.91
C ASP A 130 -1.47 -16.81 -3.64
N ALA A 131 -1.81 -16.68 -4.91
CA ALA A 131 -2.33 -17.80 -5.71
C ALA A 131 -1.29 -18.92 -5.83
N ARG A 132 -0.03 -18.58 -6.10
CA ARG A 132 1.07 -19.55 -6.23
C ARG A 132 1.35 -20.24 -4.89
N LEU A 133 1.46 -19.46 -3.81
CA LEU A 133 1.68 -19.98 -2.47
C LEU A 133 0.56 -20.93 -2.03
N ASN A 134 -0.69 -20.51 -2.21
CA ASN A 134 -1.85 -21.31 -1.83
C ASN A 134 -1.96 -22.59 -2.68
N ASN A 135 -1.66 -22.52 -3.98
CA ASN A 135 -1.65 -23.70 -4.84
C ASN A 135 -0.53 -24.70 -4.45
N TYR A 136 0.62 -24.18 -4.02
CA TYR A 136 1.73 -24.99 -3.53
C TYR A 136 1.38 -25.69 -2.21
N LEU A 137 0.89 -24.94 -1.20
CA LEU A 137 0.63 -25.48 0.14
C LEU A 137 -0.64 -26.31 0.25
N ARG A 138 -1.66 -26.02 -0.55
CA ARG A 138 -2.97 -26.68 -0.47
C ARG A 138 -2.94 -28.20 -0.47
N PRO A 139 -2.19 -28.89 -1.35
CA PRO A 139 -2.11 -30.35 -1.35
C PRO A 139 -1.30 -30.93 -0.18
N LEU A 140 -0.44 -30.13 0.45
CA LEU A 140 0.49 -30.58 1.50
C LEU A 140 -0.08 -30.40 2.91
N VAL A 141 -1.03 -29.46 3.09
CA VAL A 141 -1.55 -29.05 4.39
C VAL A 141 -2.89 -29.71 4.69
N ASN A 142 -2.97 -30.44 5.79
CA ASN A 142 -4.22 -30.92 6.34
C ASN A 142 -4.78 -29.91 7.37
N LYS A 143 -6.10 -29.70 7.37
CA LYS A 143 -6.77 -28.84 8.34
C LYS A 143 -7.25 -29.68 9.53
N GLY A 144 -6.73 -29.38 10.72
CA GLY A 144 -7.18 -29.96 11.96
C GLY A 144 -8.35 -29.19 12.61
N ALA A 145 -8.68 -29.57 13.84
CA ALA A 145 -9.69 -28.88 14.65
C ALA A 145 -9.27 -27.41 14.90
N LYS A 146 -10.26 -26.51 14.99
CA LYS A 146 -10.05 -25.06 15.22
C LYS A 146 -9.14 -24.37 14.19
N ASN A 147 -9.19 -24.81 12.91
CA ASN A 147 -8.36 -24.30 11.83
C ASN A 147 -6.83 -24.45 12.05
N THR A 148 -6.40 -25.38 12.87
CA THR A 148 -4.98 -25.70 13.02
C THR A 148 -4.45 -26.31 11.73
N LEU A 149 -3.30 -25.87 11.26
CA LEU A 149 -2.63 -26.45 10.08
C LEU A 149 -1.76 -27.63 10.53
N LEU A 150 -2.04 -28.81 9.99
CA LEU A 150 -1.31 -30.04 10.26
C LEU A 150 -0.38 -30.35 9.09
N ILE A 151 0.88 -30.06 9.27
CA ILE A 151 1.95 -30.31 8.30
C ILE A 151 3.27 -30.41 9.04
N SER A 152 4.08 -31.42 8.71
CA SER A 152 5.45 -31.51 9.20
C SER A 152 6.37 -30.53 8.46
N ASP A 153 7.53 -30.23 9.04
CA ASP A 153 8.51 -29.35 8.38
C ASP A 153 9.07 -29.99 7.11
N THR A 154 9.17 -31.32 7.07
CA THR A 154 9.59 -32.08 5.89
C THR A 154 8.52 -32.10 4.80
N ASP A 155 7.26 -32.36 5.17
CA ASP A 155 6.16 -32.44 4.19
C ASP A 155 5.97 -31.09 3.47
N ALA A 156 6.26 -29.97 4.17
CA ALA A 156 6.20 -28.63 3.57
C ALA A 156 7.20 -28.42 2.42
N LEU A 157 8.22 -29.25 2.30
CA LEU A 157 9.24 -29.19 1.24
C LEU A 157 8.96 -30.18 0.07
N GLU A 158 7.98 -31.07 0.20
CA GLU A 158 7.72 -32.11 -0.82
C GLU A 158 7.04 -31.59 -2.09
N GLY A 159 6.48 -30.40 -2.04
CA GLY A 159 5.80 -29.79 -3.19
C GLY A 159 6.79 -29.43 -4.31
N GLU A 160 6.26 -29.40 -5.53
CA GLU A 160 7.02 -29.03 -6.72
C GLU A 160 6.99 -27.51 -6.93
N VAL A 161 8.16 -26.96 -7.27
CA VAL A 161 8.37 -25.55 -7.62
C VAL A 161 9.09 -25.45 -8.96
N CYS A 162 8.78 -24.45 -9.76
CA CYS A 162 9.48 -24.15 -10.99
C CYS A 162 10.35 -22.92 -10.78
N LEU A 163 11.67 -23.11 -10.62
CA LEU A 163 12.61 -22.08 -10.24
C LEU A 163 13.70 -21.86 -11.29
N ALA A 164 14.30 -20.68 -11.26
CA ALA A 164 15.47 -20.36 -12.07
C ALA A 164 16.62 -21.34 -11.76
N PRO A 165 17.26 -21.95 -12.78
CA PRO A 165 18.23 -23.01 -12.58
C PRO A 165 19.56 -22.53 -12.00
N THR A 166 19.90 -21.27 -12.14
CA THR A 166 21.17 -20.70 -11.69
C THR A 166 20.97 -19.79 -10.47
N PHE A 167 21.90 -19.90 -9.52
CA PHE A 167 21.92 -19.02 -8.34
C PHE A 167 22.01 -17.53 -8.71
N ASP A 168 22.76 -17.20 -9.78
CA ASP A 168 22.94 -15.81 -10.22
C ASP A 168 21.64 -15.20 -10.75
N GLU A 169 20.84 -15.96 -11.50
CA GLU A 169 19.51 -15.49 -11.93
C GLU A 169 18.57 -15.30 -10.74
N GLN A 170 18.52 -16.27 -9.83
CA GLN A 170 17.73 -16.17 -8.60
C GLN A 170 18.13 -14.94 -7.80
N LYS A 171 19.43 -14.72 -7.63
CA LYS A 171 19.98 -13.54 -6.92
C LYS A 171 19.60 -12.24 -7.61
N ALA A 172 19.72 -12.16 -8.94
CA ALA A 172 19.36 -10.97 -9.70
C ALA A 172 17.87 -10.63 -9.54
N ILE A 173 16.99 -11.64 -9.58
CA ILE A 173 15.54 -11.47 -9.36
C ILE A 173 15.24 -11.03 -7.93
N GLY A 174 15.82 -11.71 -6.93
CA GLY A 174 15.64 -11.35 -5.52
C GLY A 174 16.06 -9.91 -5.24
N GLN A 175 17.25 -9.50 -5.68
CA GLN A 175 17.78 -8.14 -5.51
C GLN A 175 16.92 -7.08 -6.22
N PHE A 176 16.36 -7.41 -7.39
CA PHE A 176 15.47 -6.49 -8.10
C PHE A 176 14.21 -6.18 -7.29
N PHE A 177 13.54 -7.20 -6.78
CA PHE A 177 12.34 -7.02 -5.97
C PHE A 177 12.64 -6.37 -4.61
N ASP A 178 13.74 -6.72 -3.95
CA ASP A 178 14.18 -6.04 -2.72
C ASP A 178 14.41 -4.55 -2.96
N SER A 179 14.99 -4.19 -4.11
CA SER A 179 15.18 -2.78 -4.47
C SER A 179 13.85 -2.07 -4.69
N LEU A 180 12.87 -2.72 -5.30
CA LEU A 180 11.52 -2.16 -5.47
C LEU A 180 10.82 -1.97 -4.12
N ASP A 181 10.86 -2.94 -3.23
CA ASP A 181 10.26 -2.86 -1.89
C ASP A 181 10.90 -1.75 -1.06
N HIS A 182 12.23 -1.61 -1.17
CA HIS A 182 12.94 -0.51 -0.53
C HIS A 182 12.47 0.87 -1.07
N LEU A 183 12.37 1.02 -2.39
CA LEU A 183 11.87 2.25 -3.01
C LEU A 183 10.42 2.56 -2.60
N ILE A 184 9.54 1.56 -2.59
CA ILE A 184 8.15 1.72 -2.12
C ILE A 184 8.14 2.24 -0.69
N THR A 185 8.90 1.61 0.21
CA THR A 185 9.00 2.02 1.62
C THR A 185 9.51 3.46 1.77
N LEU A 186 10.55 3.84 1.03
CA LEU A 186 11.09 5.21 1.05
C LEU A 186 10.06 6.23 0.57
N HIS A 187 9.33 5.93 -0.50
CA HIS A 187 8.29 6.81 -1.02
C HIS A 187 7.10 6.96 -0.07
N GLN A 188 6.68 5.87 0.58
CA GLN A 188 5.64 5.91 1.62
C GLN A 188 6.03 6.80 2.79
N ARG A 189 7.24 6.61 3.35
CA ARG A 189 7.77 7.47 4.43
C ARG A 189 7.88 8.93 4.02
N LYS A 190 8.32 9.20 2.79
CA LYS A 190 8.39 10.55 2.24
C LYS A 190 6.99 11.16 2.12
N PHE A 191 6.02 10.41 1.63
CA PHE A 191 4.63 10.83 1.52
C PHE A 191 4.05 11.20 2.89
N GLU A 192 4.20 10.33 3.90
CA GLU A 192 3.73 10.59 5.27
C GLU A 192 4.38 11.85 5.86
N LYS A 193 5.72 11.98 5.72
CA LYS A 193 6.45 13.16 6.19
C LYS A 193 5.94 14.45 5.52
N LEU A 194 5.77 14.44 4.20
CA LEU A 194 5.26 15.61 3.46
C LEU A 194 3.82 15.94 3.82
N THR A 195 2.97 14.93 4.04
CA THR A 195 1.59 15.11 4.52
C THR A 195 1.57 15.78 5.88
N ASN A 196 2.42 15.35 6.82
CA ASN A 196 2.53 15.96 8.14
C ASN A 196 3.06 17.39 8.07
N VAL A 197 4.06 17.66 7.21
CA VAL A 197 4.56 19.02 6.97
C VAL A 197 3.45 19.90 6.39
N LYS A 198 2.73 19.43 5.36
CA LYS A 198 1.60 20.14 4.77
C LYS A 198 0.56 20.50 5.84
N LYS A 199 0.15 19.52 6.66
CA LYS A 199 -0.82 19.76 7.75
C LYS A 199 -0.32 20.82 8.74
N SER A 200 0.93 20.70 9.20
CA SER A 200 1.52 21.67 10.13
C SER A 200 1.61 23.08 9.51
N MET A 201 1.97 23.18 8.24
CA MET A 201 2.02 24.50 7.56
C MET A 201 0.64 25.12 7.38
N LEU A 202 -0.37 24.32 6.98
CA LEU A 202 -1.76 24.80 6.92
C LEU A 202 -2.23 25.31 8.28
N GLU A 203 -1.84 24.65 9.35
CA GLU A 203 -2.18 25.08 10.71
C GLU A 203 -1.47 26.37 11.13
N LYS A 204 -0.24 26.63 10.69
CA LYS A 204 0.60 27.74 11.17
C LYS A 204 0.63 28.93 10.24
N MET A 205 0.36 28.75 8.96
CA MET A 205 0.39 29.81 7.96
C MET A 205 -0.97 30.52 7.79
N PHE A 206 -2.01 30.03 8.44
CA PHE A 206 -3.32 30.70 8.53
C PHE A 206 -3.54 31.25 9.95
N PRO A 207 -4.15 32.45 10.08
CA PRO A 207 -4.48 33.02 11.38
C PRO A 207 -5.46 32.15 12.18
N ARG A 208 -5.32 32.13 13.51
CA ARG A 208 -6.15 31.34 14.42
C ARG A 208 -6.68 32.18 15.57
N ASN A 209 -7.78 31.72 16.16
CA ASN A 209 -8.29 32.22 17.44
C ASN A 209 -8.50 33.74 17.50
N GLY A 210 -9.02 34.36 16.42
CA GLY A 210 -9.25 35.78 16.36
C GLY A 210 -8.02 36.66 16.13
N SER A 211 -6.82 36.05 15.95
CA SER A 211 -5.65 36.77 15.48
C SER A 211 -5.77 37.08 13.99
N CYS A 212 -5.23 38.21 13.57
CA CYS A 212 -5.06 38.55 12.16
C CYS A 212 -3.63 38.23 11.65
N TYR A 213 -2.82 37.59 12.47
CA TYR A 213 -1.43 37.22 12.15
C TYR A 213 -1.25 35.72 12.22
N PRO A 214 -0.81 35.07 11.14
CA PRO A 214 -0.40 33.66 11.19
C PRO A 214 0.90 33.51 11.98
N GLU A 215 1.15 32.34 12.56
CA GLU A 215 2.35 32.01 13.32
C GLU A 215 3.60 32.00 12.41
N ILE A 216 3.47 31.48 11.18
CA ILE A 216 4.52 31.44 10.16
C ILE A 216 4.07 32.26 8.95
N ARG A 217 4.98 33.10 8.47
CA ARG A 217 4.73 33.98 7.33
C ARG A 217 5.99 34.12 6.46
N PHE A 218 5.82 34.30 5.17
CA PHE A 218 6.93 34.58 4.27
C PHE A 218 7.56 35.95 4.58
N LYS A 219 8.87 36.03 4.43
CA LYS A 219 9.61 37.29 4.63
C LYS A 219 9.06 38.36 3.66
N GLY A 220 8.81 39.57 4.20
CA GLY A 220 8.31 40.70 3.43
C GLY A 220 6.79 40.95 3.58
N PHE A 221 6.05 39.99 4.13
CA PHE A 221 4.61 40.17 4.41
C PHE A 221 4.42 40.46 5.90
N THR A 222 4.13 41.72 6.26
CA THR A 222 4.04 42.19 7.65
C THR A 222 2.64 42.65 8.06
N ASP A 223 1.79 43.04 7.11
CA ASP A 223 0.49 43.62 7.42
C ASP A 223 -0.50 42.54 7.92
N PRO A 224 -1.42 42.87 8.84
CA PRO A 224 -2.40 41.93 9.32
C PRO A 224 -3.29 41.42 8.18
N TRP A 225 -3.74 40.17 8.30
CA TRP A 225 -4.77 39.68 7.39
C TRP A 225 -6.09 40.37 7.64
N GLU A 226 -6.82 40.73 6.58
CA GLU A 226 -8.10 41.37 6.64
C GLU A 226 -9.23 40.35 6.78
N GLN A 227 -10.17 40.64 7.67
CA GLN A 227 -11.40 39.88 7.76
C GLN A 227 -12.41 40.48 6.78
N ARG A 228 -12.80 39.72 5.77
CA ARG A 228 -13.76 40.13 4.73
C ARG A 228 -14.91 39.14 4.65
N LYS A 229 -16.08 39.61 4.22
CA LYS A 229 -17.22 38.73 3.92
C LYS A 229 -16.93 37.92 2.67
N PHE A 230 -17.36 36.66 2.66
CA PHE A 230 -17.18 35.77 1.51
C PHE A 230 -17.75 36.35 0.21
N SER A 231 -18.90 37.02 0.31
CA SER A 231 -19.54 37.75 -0.81
C SER A 231 -18.77 38.97 -1.36
N GLU A 232 -17.75 39.44 -0.64
CA GLU A 232 -16.87 40.53 -1.09
C GLU A 232 -15.66 40.01 -1.88
N ILE A 233 -15.34 38.76 -1.67
CA ILE A 233 -14.15 38.11 -2.26
C ILE A 233 -14.49 37.04 -3.28
N THR A 234 -15.77 36.73 -3.50
CA THR A 234 -16.24 35.75 -4.48
C THR A 234 -17.46 36.26 -5.24
N PHE A 235 -17.69 35.73 -6.42
CA PHE A 235 -18.89 35.99 -7.21
C PHE A 235 -19.39 34.71 -7.87
N LEU A 236 -20.71 34.61 -8.02
CA LEU A 236 -21.32 33.48 -8.71
C LEU A 236 -20.88 33.46 -10.17
N SER A 237 -20.60 32.26 -10.62
CA SER A 237 -20.13 31.98 -11.97
C SER A 237 -20.73 30.64 -12.47
N GLY A 238 -20.49 30.31 -13.70
CA GLY A 238 -21.03 29.09 -14.28
C GLY A 238 -22.18 29.36 -15.25
N GLU A 239 -21.93 29.03 -16.50
CA GLU A 239 -22.92 29.13 -17.55
C GLU A 239 -23.58 27.78 -17.78
N LYS A 240 -24.87 27.79 -18.18
CA LYS A 240 -25.56 26.58 -18.60
C LYS A 240 -24.98 26.08 -19.92
N ASN A 241 -24.81 24.77 -20.04
CA ASN A 241 -24.35 24.10 -21.28
C ASN A 241 -25.46 24.06 -22.35
N ARG A 242 -26.04 25.22 -22.67
CA ARG A 242 -27.22 25.33 -23.56
C ARG A 242 -27.02 24.72 -24.94
N GLU A 243 -25.79 24.77 -25.43
CA GLU A 243 -25.39 24.20 -26.72
C GLU A 243 -25.11 22.70 -26.65
N ASN A 244 -25.30 22.06 -25.48
CA ASN A 244 -25.02 20.65 -25.22
C ASN A 244 -23.63 20.23 -25.66
N LEU A 245 -22.62 21.05 -25.37
CA LEU A 245 -21.22 20.76 -25.69
C LEU A 245 -20.81 19.40 -25.07
N PRO A 246 -20.02 18.60 -25.77
CA PRO A 246 -19.60 17.26 -25.34
C PRO A 246 -18.48 17.33 -24.28
N LEU A 247 -18.71 18.06 -23.21
CA LEU A 247 -17.76 18.22 -22.11
C LEU A 247 -17.84 17.04 -21.14
N LYS A 248 -16.70 16.69 -20.54
CA LYS A 248 -16.62 15.61 -19.55
C LYS A 248 -17.39 15.99 -18.29
N SER A 249 -18.23 15.08 -17.80
CA SER A 249 -19.04 15.28 -16.60
C SER A 249 -18.25 14.92 -15.34
N TYR A 250 -18.36 15.77 -14.32
CA TYR A 250 -17.71 15.62 -13.02
C TYR A 250 -18.72 15.61 -11.87
N SER A 251 -18.34 14.94 -10.80
CA SER A 251 -18.98 15.05 -9.48
C SER A 251 -18.02 15.66 -8.49
N ILE A 252 -18.55 16.34 -7.49
CA ILE A 252 -17.74 16.88 -6.39
C ILE A 252 -17.82 15.91 -5.21
N THR A 253 -16.66 15.54 -4.66
CA THR A 253 -16.54 14.71 -3.46
C THR A 253 -15.78 15.47 -2.38
N ASN A 254 -16.02 15.12 -1.12
CA ASN A 254 -15.31 15.69 0.02
C ASN A 254 -13.83 15.26 0.10
N GLU A 255 -13.48 14.09 -0.44
CA GLU A 255 -12.11 13.55 -0.36
C GLU A 255 -11.23 14.00 -1.53
N SER A 256 -11.80 14.06 -2.73
CA SER A 256 -11.03 14.26 -3.98
C SER A 256 -11.47 15.46 -4.80
N GLY A 257 -12.40 16.29 -4.30
CA GLY A 257 -12.93 17.42 -5.04
C GLY A 257 -13.59 17.00 -6.35
N PHE A 258 -13.16 17.54 -7.47
CA PHE A 258 -13.64 17.20 -8.82
C PHE A 258 -13.18 15.81 -9.26
N VAL A 259 -14.11 14.87 -9.39
CA VAL A 259 -13.87 13.50 -9.86
C VAL A 259 -14.68 13.25 -11.13
N PRO A 260 -14.06 12.76 -12.23
CA PRO A 260 -14.79 12.35 -13.42
C PRO A 260 -15.86 11.31 -13.09
N GLN A 261 -17.07 11.49 -13.67
CA GLN A 261 -18.17 10.56 -13.37
C GLN A 261 -17.93 9.15 -13.90
N ASP A 262 -17.21 9.00 -14.99
CA ASP A 262 -16.83 7.71 -15.57
C ASP A 262 -15.79 6.94 -14.74
N GLU A 263 -15.02 7.63 -13.91
CA GLU A 263 -14.09 7.00 -12.96
C GLU A 263 -14.76 6.65 -11.62
N LYS A 264 -15.80 7.41 -11.23
CA LYS A 264 -16.50 7.22 -9.96
C LYS A 264 -17.56 6.13 -10.01
N PHE A 265 -18.21 5.97 -11.16
CA PHE A 265 -19.31 5.04 -11.33
C PHE A 265 -18.99 4.01 -12.41
N GLU A 266 -19.03 2.74 -12.06
CA GLU A 266 -19.04 1.64 -13.05
C GLU A 266 -20.14 1.93 -14.08
N ASN A 267 -19.81 2.03 -15.35
CA ASN A 267 -20.70 2.44 -16.45
C ASN A 267 -20.97 3.94 -16.62
N GLY A 268 -20.20 4.85 -15.98
CA GLY A 268 -20.33 6.31 -16.19
C GLY A 268 -21.56 6.97 -15.57
N GLY A 269 -22.21 6.27 -14.62
CA GLY A 269 -23.39 6.77 -13.90
C GLY A 269 -24.69 6.72 -14.70
N THR A 270 -25.82 6.89 -14.01
CA THR A 270 -27.19 6.83 -14.58
C THR A 270 -27.51 7.92 -15.60
N MET A 271 -26.62 8.91 -15.77
CA MET A 271 -26.82 10.11 -16.59
C MET A 271 -25.91 10.16 -17.82
N ARG A 272 -25.35 9.04 -18.26
CA ARG A 272 -24.42 9.00 -19.39
C ARG A 272 -25.02 9.58 -20.69
N GLU A 273 -26.26 9.28 -20.97
CA GLU A 273 -26.97 9.72 -22.18
C GLU A 273 -27.98 10.87 -21.91
N ALA A 274 -28.04 11.40 -20.70
CA ALA A 274 -28.96 12.46 -20.37
C ALA A 274 -28.64 13.76 -21.11
N ASP A 275 -29.69 14.54 -21.40
CA ASP A 275 -29.57 15.90 -21.88
C ASP A 275 -28.83 16.75 -20.83
N LYS A 276 -27.66 17.28 -21.23
CA LYS A 276 -26.76 18.03 -20.35
C LYS A 276 -26.88 19.55 -20.53
N ARG A 277 -27.91 20.03 -21.22
CA ARG A 277 -28.14 21.48 -21.43
C ARG A 277 -28.40 22.24 -20.14
N MET A 278 -28.92 21.56 -19.12
CA MET A 278 -29.16 22.16 -17.81
C MET A 278 -27.94 22.08 -16.88
N TYR A 279 -26.88 21.37 -17.27
CA TYR A 279 -25.63 21.31 -16.53
C TYR A 279 -24.90 22.64 -16.60
N TYR A 280 -24.07 22.91 -15.58
CA TYR A 280 -23.22 24.08 -15.57
C TYR A 280 -21.83 23.75 -16.15
N ILE A 281 -21.33 24.64 -17.00
CA ILE A 281 -19.92 24.64 -17.44
C ILE A 281 -19.10 25.26 -16.31
N VAL A 282 -18.09 24.54 -15.87
CA VAL A 282 -17.12 24.98 -14.86
C VAL A 282 -15.78 25.20 -15.57
N SER A 283 -15.39 26.44 -15.66
CA SER A 283 -14.09 26.82 -16.24
C SER A 283 -12.95 26.54 -15.25
N PRO A 284 -11.70 26.43 -15.70
CA PRO A 284 -10.54 26.38 -14.82
C PRO A 284 -10.56 27.51 -13.79
N ASN A 285 -9.98 27.24 -12.61
CA ASN A 285 -9.89 28.17 -11.49
C ASN A 285 -11.26 28.59 -10.94
N SER A 286 -12.26 27.73 -11.06
CA SER A 286 -13.58 27.91 -10.45
C SER A 286 -13.79 26.92 -9.32
N PHE A 287 -14.64 27.29 -8.39
CA PHE A 287 -15.12 26.42 -7.32
C PHE A 287 -16.52 25.91 -7.66
N ALA A 288 -16.82 24.70 -7.23
CA ALA A 288 -18.18 24.19 -7.25
C ALA A 288 -18.48 23.45 -5.95
N TYR A 289 -19.68 23.64 -5.41
CA TYR A 289 -20.12 22.92 -4.21
C TYR A 289 -21.57 22.46 -4.35
N ASN A 290 -21.91 21.42 -3.58
CA ASN A 290 -23.29 20.97 -3.48
C ASN A 290 -23.93 21.60 -2.24
N PRO A 291 -24.92 22.53 -2.38
CA PRO A 291 -25.58 23.17 -1.23
C PRO A 291 -26.17 22.16 -0.23
N ALA A 292 -26.72 21.04 -0.71
CA ALA A 292 -27.31 20.02 0.14
C ALA A 292 -26.27 19.18 0.93
N ARG A 293 -24.98 19.31 0.61
CA ARG A 293 -23.88 18.51 1.20
C ARG A 293 -22.67 19.36 1.63
N ILE A 294 -22.82 20.66 1.71
CA ILE A 294 -21.71 21.55 2.10
C ILE A 294 -21.22 21.27 3.52
N ASN A 295 -22.13 20.87 4.41
CA ASN A 295 -21.82 20.50 5.79
C ASN A 295 -20.93 19.26 5.95
N VAL A 296 -20.79 18.46 4.91
CA VAL A 296 -19.87 17.30 4.87
C VAL A 296 -18.69 17.54 3.93
N GLY A 297 -18.44 18.80 3.55
CA GLY A 297 -17.27 19.19 2.76
C GLY A 297 -17.37 18.93 1.27
N SER A 298 -18.61 18.86 0.70
CA SER A 298 -18.77 18.67 -0.75
C SER A 298 -18.52 19.98 -1.52
N ILE A 299 -17.28 20.43 -1.52
CA ILE A 299 -16.75 21.55 -2.29
C ILE A 299 -15.50 21.10 -3.04
N GLY A 300 -15.24 21.66 -4.20
CA GLY A 300 -14.05 21.36 -5.01
C GLY A 300 -13.56 22.57 -5.78
N TYR A 301 -12.28 22.57 -6.07
CA TYR A 301 -11.59 23.54 -6.91
C TYR A 301 -11.20 22.88 -8.25
N GLN A 302 -11.58 23.52 -9.35
CA GLN A 302 -11.38 23.00 -10.70
C GLN A 302 -9.99 23.39 -11.24
N ASN A 303 -9.09 22.43 -11.27
CA ASN A 303 -7.70 22.61 -11.72
C ASN A 303 -7.33 21.80 -13.00
N ALA A 304 -8.31 21.21 -13.69
CA ALA A 304 -8.07 20.34 -14.85
C ALA A 304 -7.60 21.07 -16.12
N GLY A 305 -7.46 22.41 -16.08
CA GLY A 305 -6.94 23.20 -17.21
C GLY A 305 -7.88 23.31 -18.42
N LYS A 306 -9.09 22.76 -18.35
CA LYS A 306 -10.11 22.78 -19.41
C LYS A 306 -11.51 22.85 -18.82
N ASN A 307 -12.47 23.33 -19.61
CA ASN A 307 -13.87 23.34 -19.19
C ASN A 307 -14.41 21.93 -18.94
N VAL A 308 -15.17 21.77 -17.87
CA VAL A 308 -15.88 20.54 -17.51
C VAL A 308 -17.34 20.88 -17.20
N ILE A 309 -18.21 19.88 -17.04
CA ILE A 309 -19.61 20.13 -16.64
C ILE A 309 -19.94 19.40 -15.35
N VAL A 310 -20.79 20.05 -14.54
CA VAL A 310 -21.41 19.46 -13.34
C VAL A 310 -22.92 19.57 -13.42
N SER A 311 -23.64 18.75 -12.67
CA SER A 311 -25.11 18.78 -12.68
C SER A 311 -25.64 20.12 -12.15
N SER A 312 -26.92 20.39 -12.41
CA SER A 312 -27.59 21.63 -11.95
C SER A 312 -27.79 21.71 -10.44
N LEU A 313 -27.38 20.70 -9.68
CA LEU A 313 -27.41 20.68 -8.22
C LEU A 313 -26.23 21.41 -7.57
N TYR A 314 -25.25 21.81 -8.37
CA TYR A 314 -24.05 22.51 -7.86
C TYR A 314 -24.17 24.00 -8.08
N GLU A 315 -23.66 24.75 -7.11
CA GLU A 315 -23.38 26.18 -7.23
C GLU A 315 -21.92 26.39 -7.59
N ILE A 316 -21.68 27.36 -8.48
CA ILE A 316 -20.35 27.64 -9.03
C ILE A 316 -19.98 29.08 -8.74
N PHE A 317 -18.77 29.30 -8.25
CA PHE A 317 -18.25 30.62 -7.98
C PHE A 317 -16.75 30.74 -8.34
N LYS A 318 -16.29 31.97 -8.42
CA LYS A 318 -14.88 32.35 -8.58
C LYS A 318 -14.49 33.35 -7.51
N THR A 319 -13.19 33.47 -7.28
CA THR A 319 -12.60 34.55 -6.48
C THR A 319 -12.59 35.85 -7.26
N SER A 320 -12.66 36.97 -6.55
CA SER A 320 -12.31 38.29 -7.09
C SER A 320 -10.81 38.37 -7.32
N ASP A 321 -10.36 39.36 -8.10
CA ASP A 321 -8.95 39.56 -8.42
C ASP A 321 -8.07 39.87 -7.21
N ASP A 322 -8.66 40.23 -6.08
CA ASP A 322 -7.98 40.52 -4.81
C ASP A 322 -7.55 39.25 -4.05
N VAL A 323 -8.07 38.08 -4.43
CA VAL A 323 -7.87 36.83 -3.69
C VAL A 323 -7.38 35.72 -4.61
N ASP A 324 -6.23 35.17 -4.28
CA ASP A 324 -5.71 33.97 -4.95
C ASP A 324 -6.64 32.77 -4.71
N ASP A 325 -7.11 32.17 -5.78
CA ASP A 325 -8.05 31.05 -5.76
C ASP A 325 -7.45 29.78 -5.11
N ARG A 326 -6.14 29.54 -5.25
CA ARG A 326 -5.46 28.42 -4.59
C ARG A 326 -5.31 28.65 -3.10
N LEU A 327 -5.09 29.89 -2.68
CA LEU A 327 -5.09 30.24 -1.27
C LEU A 327 -6.47 29.96 -0.66
N LEU A 328 -7.55 30.37 -1.33
CA LEU A 328 -8.91 30.10 -0.87
C LEU A 328 -9.20 28.59 -0.83
N TRP A 329 -8.70 27.82 -1.82
CA TRP A 329 -8.82 26.36 -1.80
C TRP A 329 -8.15 25.70 -0.58
N HIS A 330 -7.03 26.23 -0.12
CA HIS A 330 -6.36 25.73 1.08
C HIS A 330 -6.99 26.17 2.39
N TRP A 331 -7.87 27.18 2.33
CA TRP A 331 -8.67 27.59 3.47
C TRP A 331 -9.81 26.58 3.77
N PHE A 332 -10.43 25.98 2.76
CA PHE A 332 -11.43 24.94 2.90
C PHE A 332 -10.82 23.58 3.28
#